data_e877a4a7df81200a204558e91cd1ca11
#
_entry.id   e877a4a7df81200a204558e91cd1ca11
#
_cell.length_a   1.000
_cell.length_b   1.000
_cell.length_c   1.000
_cell.angle_alpha   90.00
_cell.angle_beta   90.00
_cell.angle_gamma   90.00
#
_symmetry.space_group_name_H-M   'P 1'
#
loop_
_entity.id
_entity.type
_entity.pdbx_description
1 polymer ?
#
loop_
_entity_poly.entity_id
_entity_poly.type
_entity_poly.pdbx_seq_one_letter_code
_entity_poly.pdbx_strand_id
1 'polypeptide(L)'
;MYHSIRRSLLALLLTLPFAAASAASPIFDAHLHYRPAEAAHFGISDVARTLAANEVRSAIVMAPEDDLIRRLKAGSDTRIVPFLEVSQRLGKKMDWMHVKDLGDRVARMLDESDVKWRGLGEFHILADDRFAPGFEQLLDLAVARDLTIMIHGDPAVIDHAYATHPEVRILWAHAGSYAYPPLVQDYLERHPRMNMDLSMRNPRINPGGQIDDAWFELFLAHPDRFMIGVDTFTRTRWEQYTRLKDETRAWLEQLPEDVARAIAFENGERLFPAP
;
A
#
# COMPACT_ATOMS: atom_id res chain seq x y z
N MET A 1 68.29 -28.14 -44.65
CA MET A 1 67.13 -27.28 -44.80
C MET A 1 66.13 -27.62 -43.68
N TYR A 2 66.09 -26.84 -42.60
CA TYR A 2 65.18 -27.06 -41.46
C TYR A 2 64.10 -25.96 -41.55
N HIS A 3 62.85 -26.38 -41.76
CA HIS A 3 61.66 -25.46 -41.68
C HIS A 3 61.14 -25.45 -40.24
N SER A 4 61.25 -24.29 -39.61
CA SER A 4 60.67 -24.01 -38.28
C SER A 4 59.21 -23.60 -38.45
N ILE A 5 58.28 -24.39 -37.90
CA ILE A 5 56.87 -24.10 -37.85
C ILE A 5 56.60 -23.34 -36.54
N ARG A 6 56.33 -22.04 -36.59
CA ARG A 6 55.86 -21.24 -35.48
C ARG A 6 54.35 -21.50 -35.29
N ARG A 7 53.99 -22.12 -34.19
CA ARG A 7 52.59 -22.25 -33.73
C ARG A 7 52.21 -20.98 -32.96
N SER A 8 51.33 -20.18 -33.56
CA SER A 8 50.68 -19.05 -32.86
C SER A 8 49.55 -19.58 -32.01
N LEU A 9 49.66 -19.45 -30.67
CA LEU A 9 48.57 -19.66 -29.73
C LEU A 9 47.67 -18.40 -29.73
N LEU A 10 46.47 -18.55 -30.26
CA LEU A 10 45.44 -17.55 -30.15
C LEU A 10 44.73 -17.71 -28.79
N ALA A 11 45.00 -16.83 -27.83
CA ALA A 11 44.31 -16.79 -26.55
C ALA A 11 42.90 -16.19 -26.74
N LEU A 12 41.87 -17.03 -26.66
CA LEU A 12 40.49 -16.63 -26.68
C LEU A 12 40.13 -16.08 -25.29
N LEU A 13 40.10 -14.76 -25.14
CA LEU A 13 39.59 -14.09 -23.94
C LEU A 13 38.03 -14.24 -23.92
N LEU A 14 37.56 -15.19 -23.12
CA LEU A 14 36.15 -15.28 -22.75
C LEU A 14 35.80 -14.10 -21.82
N THR A 15 35.18 -13.05 -22.34
CA THR A 15 34.55 -12.03 -21.53
C THR A 15 33.23 -12.60 -21.01
N LEU A 16 33.21 -13.06 -19.77
CA LEU A 16 31.97 -13.35 -19.05
C LEU A 16 31.16 -12.02 -18.89
N PRO A 17 29.90 -11.98 -19.28
CA PRO A 17 29.09 -10.82 -18.97
C PRO A 17 29.00 -10.69 -17.46
N PHE A 18 29.47 -9.58 -16.93
CA PHE A 18 29.19 -9.16 -15.56
C PHE A 18 27.69 -8.92 -15.50
N ALA A 19 26.91 -9.85 -14.95
CA ALA A 19 25.53 -9.60 -14.60
C ALA A 19 25.58 -8.49 -13.55
N ALA A 20 25.23 -7.27 -13.94
CA ALA A 20 24.98 -6.20 -13.00
C ALA A 20 23.88 -6.72 -12.07
N ALA A 21 24.18 -6.82 -10.77
CA ALA A 21 23.17 -7.09 -9.78
C ALA A 21 22.09 -6.02 -9.98
N SER A 22 20.92 -6.44 -10.43
CA SER A 22 19.77 -5.53 -10.56
C SER A 22 19.51 -4.98 -9.16
N ALA A 23 19.68 -3.69 -9.00
CA ALA A 23 19.27 -3.04 -7.76
C ALA A 23 17.79 -3.41 -7.55
N ALA A 24 17.47 -3.93 -6.35
CA ALA A 24 16.11 -4.34 -6.08
C ALA A 24 15.16 -3.16 -6.33
N SER A 25 14.02 -3.45 -6.99
CA SER A 25 13.07 -2.40 -7.37
C SER A 25 12.57 -1.62 -6.15
N PRO A 26 12.45 -0.30 -6.27
CA PRO A 26 11.92 0.53 -5.19
C PRO A 26 10.51 0.08 -4.81
N ILE A 27 10.10 0.42 -3.59
CA ILE A 27 8.81 0.06 -3.05
C ILE A 27 8.02 1.30 -2.68
N PHE A 28 6.73 1.28 -2.99
CA PHE A 28 5.68 2.07 -2.37
C PHE A 28 4.89 1.16 -1.44
N ASP A 29 5.04 1.32 -0.12
CA ASP A 29 4.24 0.56 0.84
C ASP A 29 2.90 1.28 1.09
N ALA A 30 1.81 0.67 0.66
CA ALA A 30 0.48 1.30 0.71
C ALA A 30 -0.24 1.11 2.05
N HIS A 31 0.37 0.44 3.06
CA HIS A 31 -0.35 0.13 4.27
C HIS A 31 0.56 0.05 5.51
N LEU A 32 0.81 1.18 6.13
CA LEU A 32 1.54 1.24 7.41
C LEU A 32 0.71 1.95 8.47
N HIS A 33 0.65 1.37 9.66
CA HIS A 33 0.16 2.03 10.88
C HIS A 33 1.33 2.49 11.73
N TYR A 34 1.28 3.73 12.20
CA TYR A 34 2.23 4.26 13.16
C TYR A 34 1.50 5.09 14.21
N ARG A 35 1.05 4.43 15.25
CA ARG A 35 0.28 4.98 16.36
C ARG A 35 1.18 5.17 17.59
N PRO A 36 0.72 5.84 18.64
CA PRO A 36 1.48 5.96 19.91
C PRO A 36 1.94 4.62 20.48
N ALA A 37 1.14 3.56 20.33
CA ALA A 37 1.49 2.21 20.80
C ALA A 37 2.71 1.64 20.04
N GLU A 38 2.76 1.77 18.71
CA GLU A 38 3.90 1.36 17.90
C GLU A 38 5.11 2.27 18.17
N ALA A 39 4.90 3.58 18.28
CA ALA A 39 5.94 4.56 18.57
C ALA A 39 6.62 4.37 19.94
N ALA A 40 5.93 3.75 20.90
CA ALA A 40 6.51 3.39 22.19
C ALA A 40 7.54 2.26 22.10
N HIS A 41 7.51 1.45 21.03
CA HIS A 41 8.43 0.32 20.81
C HIS A 41 9.43 0.58 19.68
N PHE A 42 9.03 1.32 18.66
CA PHE A 42 9.84 1.64 17.48
C PHE A 42 9.95 3.15 17.36
N GLY A 43 11.12 3.69 17.73
CA GLY A 43 11.40 5.10 17.53
C GLY A 43 11.45 5.47 16.02
N ILE A 44 11.39 6.76 15.74
CA ILE A 44 11.46 7.27 14.35
C ILE A 44 12.67 6.71 13.59
N SER A 45 13.84 6.65 14.23
CA SER A 45 15.06 6.09 13.63
C SER A 45 14.98 4.59 13.34
N ASP A 46 14.21 3.84 14.15
CA ASP A 46 14.01 2.40 13.90
C ASP A 46 13.12 2.19 12.69
N VAL A 47 12.02 2.94 12.61
CA VAL A 47 11.12 2.95 11.46
C VAL A 47 11.87 3.37 10.19
N ALA A 48 12.58 4.50 10.22
CA ALA A 48 13.35 5.00 9.08
C ALA A 48 14.38 3.97 8.59
N ARG A 49 15.09 3.34 9.51
CA ARG A 49 16.07 2.29 9.19
C ARG A 49 15.40 1.06 8.58
N THR A 50 14.26 0.64 9.12
CA THR A 50 13.49 -0.50 8.58
C THR A 50 13.01 -0.22 7.17
N LEU A 51 12.44 0.95 6.91
CA LEU A 51 11.97 1.33 5.58
C LEU A 51 13.12 1.44 4.57
N ALA A 52 14.22 2.09 4.95
CA ALA A 52 15.41 2.23 4.10
C ALA A 52 16.05 0.87 3.77
N ALA A 53 16.18 -0.03 4.75
CA ALA A 53 16.75 -1.38 4.55
C ALA A 53 15.90 -2.26 3.63
N ASN A 54 14.63 -1.93 3.45
CA ASN A 54 13.69 -2.61 2.57
C ASN A 54 13.38 -1.84 1.27
N GLU A 55 14.16 -0.79 0.96
CA GLU A 55 14.05 0.02 -0.25
C GLU A 55 12.68 0.69 -0.42
N VAL A 56 12.00 0.99 0.68
CA VAL A 56 10.75 1.72 0.69
C VAL A 56 11.01 3.19 0.43
N ARG A 57 10.72 3.64 -0.77
CA ARG A 57 10.90 5.04 -1.19
C ARG A 57 9.74 5.92 -0.78
N SER A 58 8.54 5.35 -0.75
CA SER A 58 7.32 6.03 -0.35
C SER A 58 6.41 5.10 0.43
N ALA A 59 5.63 5.65 1.36
CA ALA A 59 4.67 4.85 2.11
C ALA A 59 3.43 5.65 2.51
N ILE A 60 2.25 5.04 2.42
CA ILE A 60 1.07 5.50 3.13
C ILE A 60 1.27 5.17 4.61
N VAL A 61 1.21 6.19 5.45
CA VAL A 61 1.27 6.01 6.91
C VAL A 61 -0.01 6.54 7.54
N MET A 62 -0.73 5.63 8.15
CA MET A 62 -1.90 5.93 8.95
C MET A 62 -1.49 6.27 10.37
N ALA A 63 -1.84 7.45 10.82
CA ALA A 63 -1.57 7.92 12.16
C ALA A 63 -2.72 8.78 12.69
N PRO A 64 -3.01 8.73 14.00
CA PRO A 64 -4.05 9.57 14.59
C PRO A 64 -3.57 10.99 14.90
N GLU A 65 -2.26 11.26 14.86
CA GLU A 65 -1.66 12.48 15.37
C GLU A 65 -0.69 13.13 14.38
N ASP A 66 -0.78 14.44 14.23
CA ASP A 66 0.09 15.25 13.36
C ASP A 66 1.57 15.11 13.74
N ASP A 67 1.86 15.05 15.05
CA ASP A 67 3.23 14.97 15.56
C ASP A 67 3.97 13.72 15.08
N LEU A 68 3.31 12.57 15.05
CA LEU A 68 3.90 11.33 14.55
C LEU A 68 4.28 11.45 13.07
N ILE A 69 3.40 12.04 12.26
CA ILE A 69 3.67 12.27 10.84
C ILE A 69 4.81 13.28 10.64
N ARG A 70 4.80 14.40 11.37
CA ARG A 70 5.86 15.42 11.29
C ARG A 70 7.22 14.82 11.63
N ARG A 71 7.29 14.05 12.71
CA ARG A 71 8.53 13.41 13.14
C ARG A 71 9.03 12.36 12.16
N LEU A 72 8.14 11.54 11.58
CA LEU A 72 8.50 10.58 10.53
C LEU A 72 9.03 11.28 9.28
N LYS A 73 8.36 12.36 8.83
CA LYS A 73 8.82 13.14 7.67
C LYS A 73 10.18 13.80 7.91
N ALA A 74 10.46 14.24 9.14
CA ALA A 74 11.72 14.86 9.47
C ALA A 74 12.87 13.86 9.68
N GLY A 75 12.55 12.63 10.08
CA GLY A 75 13.53 11.61 10.48
C GLY A 75 13.70 10.45 9.50
N SER A 76 13.07 10.49 8.33
CA SER A 76 13.14 9.43 7.31
C SER A 76 13.33 10.00 5.91
N ASP A 77 14.16 9.35 5.10
CA ASP A 77 14.27 9.63 3.66
C ASP A 77 13.10 9.05 2.86
N THR A 78 12.31 8.16 3.46
CA THR A 78 11.08 7.63 2.86
C THR A 78 10.05 8.74 2.78
N ARG A 79 9.48 8.94 1.59
CA ARG A 79 8.39 9.90 1.40
C ARG A 79 7.11 9.41 2.07
N ILE A 80 6.65 10.13 3.09
CA ILE A 80 5.44 9.78 3.85
C ILE A 80 4.21 10.41 3.19
N VAL A 81 3.26 9.58 2.79
CA VAL A 81 1.91 9.94 2.35
C VAL A 81 0.98 9.80 3.57
N PRO A 82 0.59 10.89 4.22
CA PRO A 82 -0.13 10.78 5.49
C PRO A 82 -1.62 10.50 5.28
N PHE A 83 -2.13 9.49 5.99
CA PHE A 83 -3.54 9.21 6.14
C PHE A 83 -3.97 9.42 7.59
N LEU A 84 -5.05 10.18 7.80
CA LEU A 84 -5.59 10.44 9.13
C LEU A 84 -6.39 9.23 9.61
N GLU A 85 -5.92 8.61 10.69
CA GLU A 85 -6.59 7.46 11.31
C GLU A 85 -7.69 7.93 12.27
N VAL A 86 -8.84 8.29 11.71
CA VAL A 86 -9.97 8.92 12.40
C VAL A 86 -10.50 8.05 13.54
N SER A 87 -10.64 6.72 13.31
CA SER A 87 -11.18 5.78 14.29
C SER A 87 -10.38 5.70 15.60
N GLN A 88 -9.11 6.08 15.58
CA GLN A 88 -8.26 6.13 16.77
C GLN A 88 -8.40 7.44 17.57
N ARG A 89 -8.94 8.49 16.95
CA ARG A 89 -9.20 9.79 17.61
C ARG A 89 -10.66 10.00 17.97
N LEU A 90 -11.56 9.53 17.12
CA LEU A 90 -13.00 9.77 17.21
C LEU A 90 -13.74 8.44 17.09
N GLY A 91 -14.08 7.82 18.19
CA GLY A 91 -14.76 6.53 18.24
C GLY A 91 -13.82 5.37 18.58
N LYS A 92 -14.19 4.19 18.15
CA LYS A 92 -13.40 2.96 18.23
C LYS A 92 -13.37 2.28 16.87
N LYS A 93 -12.55 1.23 16.74
CA LYS A 93 -12.32 0.51 15.50
C LYS A 93 -13.62 0.11 14.76
N MET A 94 -14.68 -0.25 15.50
CA MET A 94 -15.92 -0.81 14.93
C MET A 94 -17.17 0.05 15.22
N ASP A 95 -17.04 1.27 15.75
CA ASP A 95 -18.18 2.13 16.08
C ASP A 95 -18.00 3.61 15.66
N TRP A 96 -16.89 3.93 15.00
CA TRP A 96 -16.54 5.29 14.57
C TRP A 96 -17.64 5.93 13.70
N MET A 97 -18.38 5.13 12.90
CA MET A 97 -19.43 5.58 11.99
C MET A 97 -20.68 6.09 12.73
N HIS A 98 -20.81 5.79 14.02
CA HIS A 98 -21.90 6.24 14.89
C HIS A 98 -21.54 7.48 15.71
N VAL A 99 -20.34 8.02 15.54
CA VAL A 99 -19.94 9.27 16.19
C VAL A 99 -20.74 10.43 15.63
N LYS A 100 -21.38 11.20 16.52
CA LYS A 100 -22.20 12.35 16.14
C LYS A 100 -21.34 13.44 15.48
N ASP A 101 -21.85 14.04 14.43
CA ASP A 101 -21.25 15.16 13.69
C ASP A 101 -19.80 14.82 13.26
N LEU A 102 -19.58 13.56 12.84
CA LEU A 102 -18.24 13.03 12.54
C LEU A 102 -17.57 13.84 11.41
N GLY A 103 -18.28 14.10 10.33
CA GLY A 103 -17.76 14.87 9.19
C GLY A 103 -17.25 16.25 9.60
N ASP A 104 -18.04 17.01 10.36
CA ASP A 104 -17.65 18.33 10.85
C ASP A 104 -16.44 18.28 11.79
N ARG A 105 -16.37 17.23 12.62
CA ARG A 105 -15.24 17.04 13.54
C ARG A 105 -13.97 16.73 12.77
N VAL A 106 -14.04 15.86 11.77
CA VAL A 106 -12.88 15.52 10.93
C VAL A 106 -12.50 16.72 10.05
N ALA A 107 -13.46 17.46 9.49
CA ALA A 107 -13.18 18.67 8.74
C ALA A 107 -12.38 19.68 9.56
N ARG A 108 -12.79 19.94 10.81
CA ARG A 108 -12.01 20.82 11.73
C ARG A 108 -10.62 20.28 12.00
N MET A 109 -10.45 18.96 12.23
CA MET A 109 -9.13 18.37 12.43
C MET A 109 -8.20 18.59 11.23
N LEU A 110 -8.74 18.49 10.00
CA LEU A 110 -7.99 18.74 8.77
C LEU A 110 -7.64 20.23 8.61
N ASP A 111 -8.57 21.14 8.96
CA ASP A 111 -8.37 22.59 8.83
C ASP A 111 -7.37 23.14 9.86
N GLU A 112 -7.33 22.57 11.06
CA GLU A 112 -6.41 22.93 12.14
C GLU A 112 -5.03 22.29 11.98
N SER A 113 -4.89 21.30 11.11
CA SER A 113 -3.64 20.56 10.89
C SER A 113 -2.67 21.26 9.95
N ASP A 114 -1.39 21.26 10.28
CA ASP A 114 -0.31 21.66 9.37
C ASP A 114 0.17 20.49 8.48
N VAL A 115 -0.30 19.28 8.75
CA VAL A 115 -0.05 18.09 7.92
C VAL A 115 -0.95 18.13 6.68
N LYS A 116 -0.36 18.00 5.51
CA LYS A 116 -1.12 17.83 4.26
C LYS A 116 -1.60 16.39 4.14
N TRP A 117 -2.71 16.08 4.82
CA TRP A 117 -3.35 14.77 4.76
C TRP A 117 -3.77 14.44 3.32
N ARG A 118 -3.51 13.22 2.87
CA ARG A 118 -3.83 12.74 1.52
C ARG A 118 -4.97 11.72 1.51
N GLY A 119 -5.36 11.25 2.69
CA GLY A 119 -6.45 10.31 2.83
C GLY A 119 -6.92 10.16 4.27
N LEU A 120 -7.99 9.40 4.42
CA LEU A 120 -8.64 9.04 5.68
C LEU A 120 -8.69 7.50 5.79
N GLY A 121 -8.49 6.96 6.97
CA GLY A 121 -8.60 5.51 7.22
C GLY A 121 -7.35 4.96 7.92
N GLU A 122 -7.24 3.67 8.13
CA GLU A 122 -8.09 2.58 7.65
C GLU A 122 -9.44 2.55 8.42
N PHE A 123 -10.53 2.43 7.69
CA PHE A 123 -11.87 2.32 8.28
C PHE A 123 -12.37 0.88 8.23
N HIS A 124 -12.55 0.27 9.41
CA HIS A 124 -13.25 -1.01 9.52
C HIS A 124 -14.75 -0.77 9.54
N ILE A 125 -15.46 -1.35 8.58
CA ILE A 125 -16.91 -1.21 8.46
C ILE A 125 -17.53 -2.49 7.91
N LEU A 126 -18.58 -2.98 8.55
CA LEU A 126 -19.34 -4.15 8.13
C LEU A 126 -20.48 -3.74 7.20
N ALA A 127 -21.00 -4.73 6.47
CA ALA A 127 -22.10 -4.52 5.53
C ALA A 127 -23.32 -3.87 6.17
N ASP A 128 -23.66 -4.21 7.42
CA ASP A 128 -24.81 -3.69 8.15
C ASP A 128 -24.69 -2.21 8.50
N ASP A 129 -23.47 -1.72 8.69
CA ASP A 129 -23.18 -0.34 9.04
C ASP A 129 -22.97 0.59 7.84
N ARG A 130 -23.05 0.09 6.60
CA ARG A 130 -22.78 0.84 5.38
C ARG A 130 -23.67 2.09 5.17
N PHE A 131 -24.82 2.13 5.84
CA PHE A 131 -25.76 3.26 5.81
C PHE A 131 -25.58 4.22 6.99
N ALA A 132 -24.58 4.02 7.83
CA ALA A 132 -24.38 4.86 9.00
C ALA A 132 -24.07 6.31 8.61
N PRO A 133 -24.69 7.31 9.27
CA PRO A 133 -24.52 8.72 8.91
C PRO A 133 -23.07 9.20 8.93
N GLY A 134 -22.25 8.68 9.83
CA GLY A 134 -20.83 9.05 9.91
C GLY A 134 -20.05 8.56 8.68
N PHE A 135 -20.41 7.42 8.10
CA PHE A 135 -19.77 6.94 6.88
C PHE A 135 -20.11 7.85 5.70
N GLU A 136 -21.40 8.20 5.51
CA GLU A 136 -21.83 9.16 4.48
C GLU A 136 -21.09 10.49 4.61
N GLN A 137 -21.02 11.05 5.83
CA GLN A 137 -20.32 12.31 6.09
C GLN A 137 -18.82 12.23 5.72
N LEU A 138 -18.17 11.09 5.91
CA LEU A 138 -16.77 10.92 5.52
C LEU A 138 -16.60 10.73 4.01
N LEU A 139 -17.56 10.10 3.32
CA LEU A 139 -17.57 10.04 1.86
C LEU A 139 -17.75 11.45 1.25
N ASP A 140 -18.71 12.23 1.75
CA ASP A 140 -18.88 13.63 1.37
C ASP A 140 -17.60 14.45 1.55
N LEU A 141 -16.97 14.33 2.72
CA LEU A 141 -15.74 15.05 3.04
C LEU A 141 -14.58 14.61 2.15
N ALA A 142 -14.44 13.32 1.88
CA ALA A 142 -13.39 12.79 1.02
C ALA A 142 -13.51 13.32 -0.42
N VAL A 143 -14.73 13.37 -0.96
CA VAL A 143 -14.99 13.95 -2.28
C VAL A 143 -14.70 15.46 -2.27
N ALA A 144 -15.23 16.20 -1.28
CA ALA A 144 -15.07 17.65 -1.19
C ALA A 144 -13.61 18.11 -1.02
N ARG A 145 -12.76 17.29 -0.41
CA ARG A 145 -11.36 17.61 -0.10
C ARG A 145 -10.36 16.87 -0.99
N ASP A 146 -10.83 16.13 -2.00
CA ASP A 146 -10.01 15.30 -2.89
C ASP A 146 -9.09 14.31 -2.12
N LEU A 147 -9.64 13.69 -1.07
CA LEU A 147 -8.95 12.70 -0.24
C LEU A 147 -9.26 11.28 -0.70
N THR A 148 -8.30 10.38 -0.54
CA THR A 148 -8.54 8.94 -0.69
C THR A 148 -9.08 8.38 0.62
N ILE A 149 -10.12 7.55 0.55
CA ILE A 149 -10.63 6.83 1.72
C ILE A 149 -10.16 5.37 1.68
N MET A 150 -9.46 4.92 2.72
CA MET A 150 -9.05 3.53 2.84
C MET A 150 -10.11 2.76 3.63
N ILE A 151 -10.67 1.73 3.01
CA ILE A 151 -11.79 0.95 3.56
C ILE A 151 -11.35 -0.51 3.76
N HIS A 152 -11.46 -0.99 5.00
CA HIS A 152 -11.45 -2.40 5.36
C HIS A 152 -12.91 -2.84 5.57
N GLY A 153 -13.53 -3.30 4.52
CA GLY A 153 -14.96 -3.59 4.56
C GLY A 153 -15.39 -4.65 3.56
N ASP A 154 -16.64 -5.04 3.72
CA ASP A 154 -17.29 -6.00 2.84
C ASP A 154 -17.59 -5.39 1.47
N PRO A 155 -17.78 -6.23 0.43
CA PRO A 155 -18.18 -5.77 -0.90
C PRO A 155 -19.39 -4.83 -0.90
N ALA A 156 -20.41 -5.09 -0.08
CA ALA A 156 -21.60 -4.25 0.03
C ALA A 156 -21.33 -2.81 0.51
N VAL A 157 -20.24 -2.60 1.24
CA VAL A 157 -19.79 -1.25 1.66
C VAL A 157 -19.28 -0.47 0.46
N ILE A 158 -18.50 -1.13 -0.40
CA ILE A 158 -17.95 -0.54 -1.63
C ILE A 158 -19.08 -0.23 -2.61
N ASP A 159 -20.04 -1.18 -2.79
CA ASP A 159 -21.22 -0.95 -3.63
C ASP A 159 -22.01 0.27 -3.17
N HIS A 160 -22.23 0.41 -1.86
CA HIS A 160 -22.93 1.55 -1.29
C HIS A 160 -22.17 2.86 -1.51
N ALA A 161 -20.87 2.88 -1.21
CA ALA A 161 -20.03 4.06 -1.37
C ALA A 161 -20.08 4.59 -2.82
N TYR A 162 -19.94 3.72 -3.82
CA TYR A 162 -19.99 4.14 -5.22
C TYR A 162 -21.41 4.44 -5.73
N ALA A 163 -22.45 3.84 -5.13
CA ALA A 163 -23.83 4.17 -5.47
C ALA A 163 -24.21 5.60 -5.03
N THR A 164 -23.66 6.06 -3.90
CA THR A 164 -23.96 7.38 -3.34
C THR A 164 -22.91 8.44 -3.74
N HIS A 165 -21.63 8.04 -3.88
CA HIS A 165 -20.49 8.91 -4.16
C HIS A 165 -19.62 8.34 -5.30
N PRO A 166 -20.09 8.37 -6.56
CA PRO A 166 -19.39 7.76 -7.69
C PRO A 166 -18.00 8.36 -7.97
N GLU A 167 -17.72 9.56 -7.44
CA GLU A 167 -16.45 10.25 -7.60
C GLU A 167 -15.43 9.95 -6.52
N VAL A 168 -15.81 9.25 -5.45
CA VAL A 168 -14.92 8.95 -4.34
C VAL A 168 -13.74 8.10 -4.78
N ARG A 169 -12.56 8.41 -4.26
CA ARG A 169 -11.37 7.56 -4.44
C ARG A 169 -11.25 6.58 -3.28
N ILE A 170 -11.39 5.31 -3.59
CA ILE A 170 -11.29 4.24 -2.59
C ILE A 170 -9.97 3.48 -2.80
N LEU A 171 -9.24 3.29 -1.71
CA LEU A 171 -8.23 2.27 -1.57
C LEU A 171 -8.84 1.13 -0.73
N TRP A 172 -9.22 0.04 -1.41
CA TRP A 172 -9.81 -1.10 -0.74
C TRP A 172 -8.73 -1.95 -0.08
N ALA A 173 -8.68 -1.90 1.25
CA ALA A 173 -7.66 -2.58 2.03
C ALA A 173 -7.71 -4.10 1.80
N HIS A 174 -6.54 -4.71 1.64
CA HIS A 174 -6.35 -6.15 1.50
C HIS A 174 -7.07 -6.79 0.31
N ALA A 175 -7.35 -6.04 -0.76
CA ALA A 175 -8.22 -6.47 -1.86
C ALA A 175 -9.58 -6.99 -1.36
N GLY A 176 -10.10 -6.36 -0.29
CA GLY A 176 -11.37 -6.67 0.34
C GLY A 176 -11.33 -7.80 1.37
N SER A 177 -12.41 -7.93 2.14
CA SER A 177 -12.56 -8.97 3.18
C SER A 177 -12.47 -10.38 2.60
N TYR A 178 -12.93 -10.56 1.36
CA TYR A 178 -12.98 -11.84 0.64
C TYR A 178 -12.07 -11.83 -0.58
N ALA A 179 -10.80 -11.53 -0.46
CA ALA A 179 -9.83 -11.44 -1.56
C ALA A 179 -9.84 -12.70 -2.47
N TYR A 180 -10.83 -12.78 -3.33
CA TYR A 180 -11.11 -13.86 -4.29
C TYR A 180 -11.03 -13.26 -5.70
N PRO A 181 -10.10 -13.69 -6.56
CA PRO A 181 -9.80 -13.03 -7.83
C PRO A 181 -10.98 -12.70 -8.72
N PRO A 182 -11.96 -13.59 -8.96
CA PRO A 182 -13.13 -13.23 -9.76
C PRO A 182 -14.01 -12.12 -9.15
N LEU A 183 -14.13 -12.05 -7.82
CA LEU A 183 -14.83 -10.95 -7.15
C LEU A 183 -14.04 -9.65 -7.27
N VAL A 184 -12.73 -9.71 -7.05
CA VAL A 184 -11.83 -8.56 -7.18
C VAL A 184 -11.88 -7.99 -8.60
N GLN A 185 -11.84 -8.84 -9.62
CA GLN A 185 -11.97 -8.46 -11.02
C GLN A 185 -13.29 -7.72 -11.29
N ASP A 186 -14.43 -8.29 -10.89
CA ASP A 186 -15.76 -7.67 -11.06
C ASP A 186 -15.81 -6.25 -10.46
N TYR A 187 -15.22 -6.07 -9.27
CA TYR A 187 -15.17 -4.76 -8.62
C TYR A 187 -14.25 -3.77 -9.33
N LEU A 188 -13.08 -4.21 -9.82
CA LEU A 188 -12.18 -3.36 -10.59
C LEU A 188 -12.80 -2.90 -11.92
N GLU A 189 -13.53 -3.78 -12.59
CA GLU A 189 -14.22 -3.46 -13.85
C GLU A 189 -15.37 -2.48 -13.64
N ARG A 190 -16.15 -2.64 -12.56
CA ARG A 190 -17.27 -1.73 -12.23
C ARG A 190 -16.85 -0.38 -11.69
N HIS A 191 -15.70 -0.31 -11.02
CA HIS A 191 -15.27 0.88 -10.27
C HIS A 191 -13.89 1.38 -10.72
N PRO A 192 -13.81 2.19 -11.81
CA PRO A 192 -12.53 2.61 -12.39
C PRO A 192 -11.68 3.51 -11.48
N ARG A 193 -12.26 4.10 -10.42
CA ARG A 193 -11.53 4.93 -9.44
C ARG A 193 -11.02 4.15 -8.22
N MET A 194 -11.39 2.88 -8.10
CA MET A 194 -10.96 2.05 -6.99
C MET A 194 -9.56 1.49 -7.22
N ASN A 195 -8.75 1.50 -6.19
CA ASN A 195 -7.47 0.81 -6.13
C ASN A 195 -7.47 -0.12 -4.91
N MET A 196 -6.54 -1.06 -4.88
CA MET A 196 -6.44 -2.06 -3.81
C MET A 196 -5.02 -2.16 -3.29
N ASP A 197 -4.86 -2.33 -1.98
CA ASP A 197 -3.61 -2.83 -1.44
C ASP A 197 -3.68 -4.35 -1.21
N LEU A 198 -2.54 -4.99 -1.27
CA LEU A 198 -2.38 -6.45 -1.21
C LEU A 198 -1.79 -6.91 0.13
N SER A 199 -1.73 -6.02 1.12
CA SER A 199 -1.24 -6.40 2.45
C SER A 199 -2.04 -7.58 3.00
N MET A 200 -1.41 -8.42 3.81
CA MET A 200 -2.02 -9.63 4.36
C MET A 200 -2.38 -10.73 3.34
N ARG A 201 -2.10 -10.55 2.04
CA ARG A 201 -2.55 -11.49 0.99
C ARG A 201 -1.45 -12.40 0.44
N ASN A 202 -0.18 -12.25 0.86
CA ASN A 202 0.91 -13.12 0.41
C ASN A 202 0.56 -14.62 0.41
N PRO A 203 -0.07 -15.19 1.47
CA PRO A 203 -0.39 -16.63 1.47
C PRO A 203 -1.47 -17.03 0.45
N ARG A 204 -2.29 -16.09 -0.03
CA ARG A 204 -3.32 -16.33 -1.06
C ARG A 204 -2.77 -16.11 -2.46
N ILE A 205 -1.89 -15.12 -2.61
CA ILE A 205 -1.27 -14.77 -3.89
C ILE A 205 -0.21 -15.80 -4.26
N ASN A 206 0.56 -16.28 -3.29
CA ASN A 206 1.73 -17.14 -3.52
C ASN A 206 1.70 -18.38 -2.60
N PRO A 207 0.67 -19.23 -2.69
CA PRO A 207 0.58 -20.43 -1.87
C PRO A 207 1.71 -21.41 -2.24
N GLY A 208 2.52 -21.79 -1.24
CA GLY A 208 3.62 -22.75 -1.45
C GLY A 208 4.78 -22.24 -2.33
N GLY A 209 4.90 -20.92 -2.52
CA GLY A 209 6.02 -20.30 -3.25
C GLY A 209 5.79 -20.13 -4.76
N GLN A 210 4.60 -20.47 -5.25
CA GLN A 210 4.18 -20.22 -6.63
C GLN A 210 2.97 -19.28 -6.62
N ILE A 211 2.98 -18.28 -7.51
CA ILE A 211 1.83 -17.40 -7.67
C ILE A 211 0.63 -18.21 -8.15
N ASP A 212 -0.53 -17.97 -7.55
CA ASP A 212 -1.79 -18.55 -7.97
C ASP A 212 -2.20 -18.04 -9.36
N ASP A 213 -2.60 -18.94 -10.26
CA ASP A 213 -2.89 -18.60 -11.65
C ASP A 213 -3.97 -17.52 -11.78
N ALA A 214 -5.01 -17.54 -10.93
CA ALA A 214 -6.08 -16.56 -11.00
C ALA A 214 -5.61 -15.17 -10.52
N TRP A 215 -4.70 -15.10 -9.55
CA TRP A 215 -4.04 -13.85 -9.16
C TRP A 215 -3.08 -13.36 -10.24
N PHE A 216 -2.34 -14.26 -10.88
CA PHE A 216 -1.44 -13.91 -11.97
C PHE A 216 -2.19 -13.24 -13.13
N GLU A 217 -3.26 -13.89 -13.63
CA GLU A 217 -4.08 -13.34 -14.70
C GLU A 217 -4.75 -12.02 -14.32
N LEU A 218 -5.20 -11.88 -13.07
CA LEU A 218 -5.80 -10.65 -12.55
C LEU A 218 -4.80 -9.48 -12.55
N PHE A 219 -3.54 -9.73 -12.19
CA PHE A 219 -2.49 -8.71 -12.21
C PHE A 219 -2.11 -8.31 -13.65
N LEU A 220 -2.13 -9.24 -14.58
CA LEU A 220 -1.93 -8.93 -16.00
C LEU A 220 -3.08 -8.09 -16.58
N ALA A 221 -4.31 -8.38 -16.18
CA ALA A 221 -5.50 -7.66 -16.64
C ALA A 221 -5.60 -6.23 -16.07
N HIS A 222 -5.14 -6.03 -14.84
CA HIS A 222 -5.28 -4.76 -14.11
C HIS A 222 -3.97 -4.30 -13.43
N PRO A 223 -2.86 -4.18 -14.17
CA PRO A 223 -1.54 -3.91 -13.59
C PRO A 223 -1.44 -2.57 -12.86
N ASP A 224 -2.31 -1.63 -13.18
CA ASP A 224 -2.34 -0.26 -12.66
C ASP A 224 -3.26 -0.06 -11.44
N ARG A 225 -3.85 -1.15 -10.91
CA ARG A 225 -4.91 -1.05 -9.89
C ARG A 225 -4.50 -1.58 -8.51
N PHE A 226 -3.35 -2.21 -8.40
CA PHE A 226 -2.86 -2.82 -7.17
C PHE A 226 -1.63 -2.10 -6.62
N MET A 227 -1.50 -2.14 -5.31
CA MET A 227 -0.30 -1.71 -4.58
C MET A 227 0.03 -2.75 -3.53
N ILE A 228 1.30 -2.91 -3.24
CA ILE A 228 1.74 -3.76 -2.11
C ILE A 228 1.64 -3.00 -0.80
N GLY A 229 1.53 -3.74 0.32
CA GLY A 229 1.56 -3.20 1.67
C GLY A 229 1.98 -4.26 2.68
N VAL A 230 2.49 -3.83 3.83
CA VAL A 230 2.84 -4.76 4.93
C VAL A 230 1.73 -4.83 5.98
N ASP A 231 1.02 -3.74 6.22
CA ASP A 231 0.02 -3.60 7.29
C ASP A 231 0.62 -3.81 8.69
N THR A 232 1.22 -2.77 9.23
CA THR A 232 1.97 -2.80 10.48
C THR A 232 1.12 -2.49 11.72
N PHE A 233 -0.09 -3.07 11.82
CA PHE A 233 -1.05 -2.79 12.89
C PHE A 233 -0.67 -3.36 14.27
N THR A 234 0.43 -4.11 14.38
CA THR A 234 0.94 -4.65 15.65
C THR A 234 2.46 -4.58 15.71
N ARG A 235 2.99 -4.62 16.93
CA ARG A 235 4.43 -4.74 17.19
C ARG A 235 5.07 -5.89 16.42
N THR A 236 4.48 -7.08 16.45
CA THR A 236 4.99 -8.27 15.77
C THR A 236 5.12 -8.06 14.26
N ARG A 237 4.20 -7.33 13.65
CA ARG A 237 4.28 -7.04 12.21
C ARG A 237 5.42 -6.09 11.87
N TRP A 238 5.71 -5.12 12.73
CA TRP A 238 6.91 -4.30 12.61
C TRP A 238 8.20 -5.12 12.76
N GLU A 239 8.26 -6.03 13.74
CA GLU A 239 9.39 -6.95 13.94
C GLU A 239 9.62 -7.87 12.74
N GLN A 240 8.56 -8.25 12.03
CA GLN A 240 8.57 -9.12 10.86
C GLN A 240 8.61 -8.38 9.53
N TYR A 241 8.75 -7.07 9.52
CA TYR A 241 8.60 -6.22 8.34
C TYR A 241 9.42 -6.75 7.14
N THR A 242 10.71 -6.98 7.33
CA THR A 242 11.61 -7.47 6.26
C THR A 242 11.14 -8.82 5.72
N ARG A 243 10.81 -9.78 6.60
CA ARG A 243 10.31 -11.10 6.16
C ARG A 243 9.05 -11.00 5.32
N LEU A 244 8.06 -10.20 5.77
CA LEU A 244 6.80 -10.01 5.05
C LEU A 244 7.02 -9.34 3.69
N LYS A 245 8.01 -8.47 3.63
CA LYS A 245 8.44 -7.79 2.43
C LYS A 245 9.13 -8.73 1.44
N ASP A 246 10.01 -9.62 1.95
CA ASP A 246 10.67 -10.65 1.13
C ASP A 246 9.64 -11.62 0.54
N GLU A 247 8.62 -12.01 1.31
CA GLU A 247 7.49 -12.81 0.81
C GLU A 247 6.74 -12.10 -0.35
N THR A 248 6.59 -10.78 -0.25
CA THR A 248 5.99 -9.96 -1.32
C THR A 248 6.88 -9.91 -2.56
N ARG A 249 8.19 -9.71 -2.40
CA ARG A 249 9.14 -9.72 -3.51
C ARG A 249 9.16 -11.07 -4.24
N ALA A 250 9.07 -12.17 -3.50
CA ALA A 250 9.11 -13.51 -4.07
C ALA A 250 7.98 -13.80 -5.08
N TRP A 251 6.80 -13.19 -4.94
CA TRP A 251 5.76 -13.35 -5.95
C TRP A 251 5.81 -12.24 -7.02
N LEU A 252 6.26 -11.04 -6.68
CA LEU A 252 6.49 -9.99 -7.68
C LEU A 252 7.49 -10.42 -8.76
N GLU A 253 8.55 -11.15 -8.37
CA GLU A 253 9.58 -11.68 -9.28
C GLU A 253 9.04 -12.71 -10.28
N GLN A 254 7.85 -13.27 -10.05
CA GLN A 254 7.19 -14.21 -10.97
C GLN A 254 6.31 -13.51 -12.01
N LEU A 255 6.11 -12.19 -11.89
CA LEU A 255 5.35 -11.36 -12.83
C LEU A 255 6.27 -10.79 -13.93
N PRO A 256 5.71 -10.40 -15.09
CA PRO A 256 6.43 -9.55 -16.03
C PRO A 256 6.97 -8.29 -15.33
N GLU A 257 8.16 -7.85 -15.72
CA GLU A 257 8.90 -6.78 -15.03
C GLU A 257 8.10 -5.48 -14.92
N ASP A 258 7.39 -5.09 -15.97
CA ASP A 258 6.56 -3.89 -16.02
C ASP A 258 5.36 -3.98 -15.07
N VAL A 259 4.70 -5.14 -14.99
CA VAL A 259 3.60 -5.42 -14.06
C VAL A 259 4.10 -5.39 -12.62
N ALA A 260 5.21 -6.09 -12.35
CA ALA A 260 5.82 -6.12 -11.02
C ALA A 260 6.20 -4.71 -10.55
N ARG A 261 6.82 -3.90 -11.42
CA ARG A 261 7.22 -2.51 -11.13
C ARG A 261 6.02 -1.61 -10.89
N ALA A 262 4.96 -1.75 -11.69
CA ALA A 262 3.72 -1.00 -11.51
C ALA A 262 3.11 -1.26 -10.13
N ILE A 263 2.94 -2.53 -9.73
CA ILE A 263 2.35 -2.95 -8.46
C ILE A 263 3.26 -2.59 -7.27
N ALA A 264 4.56 -2.77 -7.43
CA ALA A 264 5.53 -2.52 -6.36
C ALA A 264 5.69 -1.02 -6.04
N PHE A 265 5.58 -0.14 -7.04
CA PHE A 265 5.97 1.24 -6.85
C PHE A 265 5.17 2.26 -7.68
N GLU A 266 5.06 2.09 -9.00
CA GLU A 266 4.60 3.16 -9.89
C GLU A 266 3.13 3.56 -9.64
N ASN A 267 2.28 2.60 -9.30
CA ASN A 267 0.87 2.88 -8.99
C ASN A 267 0.71 3.79 -7.78
N GLY A 268 1.49 3.56 -6.73
CA GLY A 268 1.50 4.42 -5.56
C GLY A 268 1.99 5.84 -5.87
N GLU A 269 3.06 5.97 -6.66
CA GLU A 269 3.57 7.28 -7.08
C GLU A 269 2.58 8.04 -7.96
N ARG A 270 1.89 7.34 -8.87
CA ARG A 270 0.86 7.93 -9.74
C ARG A 270 -0.36 8.43 -8.95
N LEU A 271 -0.81 7.65 -7.96
CA LEU A 271 -1.97 8.00 -7.14
C LEU A 271 -1.67 9.09 -6.10
N PHE A 272 -0.45 9.10 -5.60
CA PHE A 272 0.01 10.04 -4.58
C PHE A 272 1.31 10.72 -5.02
N PRO A 273 1.26 11.55 -6.07
CA PRO A 273 2.47 12.20 -6.59
C PRO A 273 3.11 13.09 -5.50
N ALA A 274 4.42 13.27 -5.61
CA ALA A 274 5.13 14.26 -4.82
C ALA A 274 4.54 15.66 -5.08
N PRO A 275 4.50 16.55 -4.06
CA PRO A 275 3.98 17.91 -4.21
C PRO A 275 4.81 18.77 -5.14
#